data_f49de5b5e9a17501dfabe97bf5ee1f30
#
_entry.id   f49de5b5e9a17501dfabe97bf5ee1f30
#
_cell.length_a   1.000
_cell.length_b   1.000
_cell.length_c   1.000
_cell.angle_alpha   90.00
_cell.angle_beta   90.00
_cell.angle_gamma   90.00
#
_symmetry.space_group_name_H-M   'P 1'
#
loop_
_entity.id
_entity.type
_entity.pdbx_description
1 polymer ?
#
loop_
_entity_poly.entity_id
_entity_poly.type
_entity_poly.pdbx_seq_one_letter_code
_entity_poly.pdbx_strand_id
1 'polypeptide(L)'
;MIRTMYKSGTALAAVLLAQFVAPAHAASGWGELNMPVGVTELSKKIYGLHMMIFWWCVAIGVFVFGWMIWAMVSFRRSKGAVANTAMLHSTKAEIIWTLIPVGILVLMTVPAARVLIDIEDARNTELTIKVTGYQWKWQYEYLGTDVGFYSTLAHESNAARQ
;
A
#
# COMPACT_ATOMS: atom_id res chain seq x y z
N MET A 1 12.38 34.43 -26.32
CA MET A 1 12.24 32.96 -26.37
C MET A 1 12.31 32.29 -25.00
N ILE A 2 13.21 32.64 -24.10
CA ILE A 2 13.37 32.06 -22.77
C ILE A 2 12.14 32.28 -21.83
N ARG A 3 11.46 33.44 -21.96
CA ARG A 3 10.31 33.81 -21.11
C ARG A 3 9.03 33.01 -21.44
N THR A 4 8.94 32.46 -22.63
CA THR A 4 7.79 31.61 -23.07
C THR A 4 7.96 30.17 -22.58
N MET A 5 9.20 29.66 -22.53
CA MET A 5 9.49 28.32 -22.04
C MET A 5 9.27 28.19 -20.51
N TYR A 6 9.51 29.27 -19.75
CA TYR A 6 9.26 29.27 -18.30
C TYR A 6 7.76 29.20 -17.98
N LYS A 7 6.93 29.93 -18.75
CA LYS A 7 5.45 29.88 -18.59
C LYS A 7 4.87 28.51 -18.95
N SER A 8 5.45 27.82 -19.92
CA SER A 8 5.00 26.47 -20.31
C SER A 8 5.37 25.42 -19.25
N GLY A 9 6.53 25.55 -18.61
CA GLY A 9 6.96 24.67 -17.54
C GLY A 9 6.10 24.79 -16.26
N THR A 10 5.74 26.01 -15.88
CA THR A 10 4.85 26.25 -14.73
C THR A 10 3.42 25.80 -14.99
N ALA A 11 2.92 25.94 -16.22
CA ALA A 11 1.60 25.45 -16.60
C ALA A 11 1.56 23.90 -16.57
N LEU A 12 2.59 23.22 -17.07
CA LEU A 12 2.67 21.78 -17.03
C LEU A 12 2.75 21.24 -15.58
N ALA A 13 3.56 21.89 -14.74
CA ALA A 13 3.64 21.55 -13.33
C ALA A 13 2.31 21.75 -12.58
N ALA A 14 1.58 22.83 -12.89
CA ALA A 14 0.26 23.10 -12.32
C ALA A 14 -0.78 22.05 -12.77
N VAL A 15 -0.76 21.62 -14.02
CA VAL A 15 -1.64 20.57 -14.54
C VAL A 15 -1.32 19.22 -13.90
N LEU A 16 -0.05 18.88 -13.73
CA LEU A 16 0.36 17.64 -13.04
C LEU A 16 -0.04 17.65 -11.56
N LEU A 17 0.11 18.79 -10.87
CA LEU A 17 -0.34 18.95 -9.49
C LEU A 17 -1.88 18.89 -9.38
N ALA A 18 -2.62 19.42 -10.35
CA ALA A 18 -4.08 19.35 -10.37
C ALA A 18 -4.62 17.92 -10.52
N GLN A 19 -3.87 17.01 -11.14
CA GLN A 19 -4.24 15.58 -11.22
C GLN A 19 -4.16 14.88 -9.86
N PHE A 20 -3.26 15.33 -8.97
CA PHE A 20 -3.18 14.82 -7.61
C PHE A 20 -4.29 15.34 -6.68
N VAL A 21 -4.95 16.44 -7.05
CA VAL A 21 -6.01 17.08 -6.25
C VAL A 21 -7.41 16.72 -6.77
N ALA A 22 -7.53 16.08 -7.92
CA ALA A 22 -8.81 15.60 -8.41
C ALA A 22 -9.34 14.53 -7.44
N PRO A 23 -10.45 14.75 -6.72
CA PRO A 23 -11.02 13.74 -5.83
C PRO A 23 -11.42 12.56 -6.71
N ALA A 24 -10.81 11.40 -6.46
CA ALA A 24 -11.33 10.16 -6.99
C ALA A 24 -12.72 9.96 -6.37
N HIS A 25 -13.78 10.18 -7.15
CA HIS A 25 -15.17 10.11 -6.71
C HIS A 25 -15.60 8.69 -6.27
N ALA A 26 -14.67 7.74 -6.25
CA ALA A 26 -14.87 6.39 -5.73
C ALA A 26 -14.64 6.27 -4.21
N ALA A 27 -14.02 7.27 -3.58
CA ALA A 27 -13.76 7.27 -2.15
C ALA A 27 -14.74 8.21 -1.45
N SER A 28 -15.50 7.72 -0.50
CA SER A 28 -16.55 8.48 0.21
C SER A 28 -16.00 9.44 1.27
N GLY A 29 -14.66 9.51 1.46
CA GLY A 29 -14.02 10.44 2.42
C GLY A 29 -12.50 10.50 2.32
N TRP A 30 -11.91 11.56 2.86
CA TRP A 30 -10.44 11.76 2.93
C TRP A 30 -9.70 10.67 3.73
N GLY A 31 -10.43 9.84 4.51
CA GLY A 31 -9.88 8.72 5.29
C GLY A 31 -9.83 7.38 4.55
N GLU A 32 -10.39 7.28 3.36
CA GLU A 32 -10.54 5.99 2.65
C GLU A 32 -9.36 5.61 1.74
N LEU A 33 -8.33 6.44 1.66
CA LEU A 33 -7.07 6.09 0.98
C LEU A 33 -6.28 5.01 1.73
N ASN A 34 -6.57 4.80 2.99
CA ASN A 34 -5.96 3.77 3.82
C ASN A 34 -6.93 2.59 4.01
N MET A 35 -6.40 1.44 4.43
CA MET A 35 -7.20 0.29 4.79
C MET A 35 -8.19 0.66 5.93
N PRO A 36 -9.49 0.37 5.81
CA PRO A 36 -10.44 0.65 6.88
C PRO A 36 -10.17 -0.21 8.11
N VAL A 37 -10.42 0.35 9.29
CA VAL A 37 -10.33 -0.40 10.54
C VAL A 37 -11.52 -1.37 10.62
N GLY A 38 -11.24 -2.66 10.67
CA GLY A 38 -12.29 -3.66 10.76
C GLY A 38 -12.93 -3.75 12.13
N VAL A 39 -14.11 -4.37 12.17
CA VAL A 39 -14.91 -4.54 13.41
C VAL A 39 -14.42 -5.72 14.24
N THR A 40 -13.93 -6.81 13.59
CA THR A 40 -13.48 -8.03 14.24
C THR A 40 -12.07 -7.86 14.83
N GLU A 41 -11.76 -8.63 15.88
CA GLU A 41 -10.40 -8.66 16.47
C GLU A 41 -9.32 -9.03 15.44
N LEU A 42 -9.63 -9.98 14.56
CA LEU A 42 -8.75 -10.39 13.48
C LEU A 42 -8.49 -9.25 12.49
N SER A 43 -9.54 -8.53 12.10
CA SER A 43 -9.41 -7.38 11.20
C SER A 43 -8.59 -6.24 11.82
N LYS A 44 -8.69 -6.01 13.12
CA LYS A 44 -7.85 -5.04 13.85
C LYS A 44 -6.37 -5.46 13.86
N LYS A 45 -6.08 -6.76 14.02
CA LYS A 45 -4.71 -7.30 13.94
C LYS A 45 -4.11 -7.09 12.54
N ILE A 46 -4.90 -7.36 11.49
CA ILE A 46 -4.51 -7.13 10.09
C ILE A 46 -4.23 -5.64 9.85
N TYR A 47 -5.11 -4.76 10.34
CA TYR A 47 -4.89 -3.31 10.25
C TYR A 47 -3.61 -2.87 10.97
N GLY A 48 -3.37 -3.40 12.17
CA GLY A 48 -2.14 -3.12 12.93
C GLY A 48 -0.87 -3.54 12.17
N LEU A 49 -0.88 -4.72 11.55
CA LEU A 49 0.21 -5.20 10.71
C LEU A 49 0.40 -4.30 9.48
N HIS A 50 -0.69 -3.93 8.79
CA HIS A 50 -0.66 -3.01 7.67
C HIS A 50 -0.03 -1.67 8.03
N MET A 51 -0.45 -1.06 9.14
CA MET A 51 0.09 0.22 9.61
C MET A 51 1.57 0.12 10.01
N MET A 52 1.99 -0.98 10.61
CA MET A 52 3.40 -1.22 10.92
C MET A 52 4.24 -1.25 9.63
N ILE A 53 3.82 -2.01 8.63
CA ILE A 53 4.50 -2.11 7.33
C ILE A 53 4.52 -0.74 6.64
N PHE A 54 3.39 -0.03 6.65
CA PHE A 54 3.27 1.31 6.07
C PHE A 54 4.31 2.28 6.67
N TRP A 55 4.44 2.33 7.99
CA TRP A 55 5.41 3.21 8.63
C TRP A 55 6.86 2.84 8.34
N TRP A 56 7.18 1.54 8.20
CA TRP A 56 8.48 1.11 7.71
C TRP A 56 8.76 1.62 6.30
N CYS A 57 7.79 1.50 5.40
CA CYS A 57 7.91 2.03 4.03
C CYS A 57 8.09 3.56 4.02
N VAL A 58 7.35 4.29 4.85
CA VAL A 58 7.50 5.75 5.01
C VAL A 58 8.91 6.09 5.50
N ALA A 59 9.41 5.41 6.53
CA ALA A 59 10.75 5.65 7.08
C ALA A 59 11.84 5.43 6.03
N ILE A 60 11.77 4.33 5.28
CA ILE A 60 12.69 4.02 4.19
C ILE A 60 12.58 5.08 3.10
N GLY A 61 11.36 5.45 2.70
CA GLY A 61 11.11 6.47 1.69
C GLY A 61 11.72 7.83 2.08
N VAL A 62 11.45 8.30 3.29
CA VAL A 62 12.01 9.56 3.81
C VAL A 62 13.54 9.52 3.82
N PHE A 63 14.14 8.41 4.26
CA PHE A 63 15.60 8.25 4.27
C PHE A 63 16.18 8.29 2.86
N VAL A 64 15.64 7.48 1.93
CA VAL A 64 16.18 7.36 0.57
C VAL A 64 15.99 8.66 -0.21
N PHE A 65 14.76 9.21 -0.22
CA PHE A 65 14.48 10.44 -0.94
C PHE A 65 15.20 11.65 -0.31
N GLY A 66 15.28 11.71 1.02
CA GLY A 66 16.04 12.74 1.72
C GLY A 66 17.53 12.71 1.34
N TRP A 67 18.13 11.52 1.33
CA TRP A 67 19.50 11.33 0.90
C TRP A 67 19.71 11.72 -0.57
N MET A 68 18.79 11.32 -1.44
CA MET A 68 18.83 11.65 -2.87
C MET A 68 18.74 13.17 -3.10
N ILE A 69 17.81 13.84 -2.44
CA ILE A 69 17.65 15.30 -2.52
C ILE A 69 18.91 16.00 -2.00
N TRP A 70 19.40 15.54 -0.85
CA TRP A 70 20.65 16.07 -0.28
C TRP A 70 21.81 15.92 -1.26
N ALA A 71 21.98 14.75 -1.88
CA ALA A 71 23.04 14.52 -2.86
C ALA A 71 22.89 15.43 -4.09
N MET A 72 21.68 15.59 -4.64
CA MET A 72 21.41 16.47 -5.77
C MET A 72 21.73 17.95 -5.46
N VAL A 73 21.43 18.40 -4.26
CA VAL A 73 21.69 19.79 -3.85
C VAL A 73 23.17 20.02 -3.53
N SER A 74 23.81 19.06 -2.85
CA SER A 74 25.19 19.19 -2.38
C SER A 74 26.20 19.02 -3.50
N PHE A 75 25.97 18.07 -4.40
CA PHE A 75 26.87 17.76 -5.52
C PHE A 75 26.44 18.39 -6.85
N ARG A 76 25.67 19.45 -6.78
CA ARG A 76 25.22 20.19 -7.95
C ARG A 76 26.42 20.76 -8.72
N ARG A 77 26.43 20.61 -10.05
CA ARG A 77 27.49 21.08 -10.94
C ARG A 77 27.79 22.58 -10.80
N SER A 78 26.79 23.40 -10.47
CA SER A 78 26.95 24.84 -10.23
C SER A 78 27.77 25.18 -9.00
N LYS A 79 28.04 24.21 -8.10
CA LYS A 79 28.92 24.36 -6.93
C LYS A 79 30.36 23.89 -7.20
N GLY A 80 30.70 23.59 -8.45
CA GLY A 80 32.05 23.11 -8.80
C GLY A 80 32.37 21.70 -8.32
N ALA A 81 31.33 20.87 -8.06
CA ALA A 81 31.52 19.51 -7.61
C ALA A 81 32.27 18.68 -8.68
N VAL A 82 33.41 18.12 -8.30
CA VAL A 82 34.22 17.22 -9.11
C VAL A 82 33.95 15.79 -8.65
N ALA A 83 33.73 14.88 -9.59
CA ALA A 83 33.49 13.47 -9.26
C ALA A 83 34.73 12.85 -8.60
N ASN A 84 34.55 12.24 -7.43
CA ASN A 84 35.61 11.48 -6.79
C ASN A 84 35.73 10.10 -7.40
N THR A 85 36.61 9.92 -8.35
CA THR A 85 36.82 8.65 -9.06
C THR A 85 37.64 7.62 -8.24
N ALA A 86 38.20 8.02 -7.09
CA ALA A 86 38.99 7.12 -6.24
C ALA A 86 38.11 6.15 -5.40
N MET A 87 36.80 6.44 -5.23
CA MET A 87 35.87 5.63 -4.47
C MET A 87 34.82 4.97 -5.40
N LEU A 88 35.27 4.17 -6.34
CA LEU A 88 34.37 3.44 -7.25
C LEU A 88 33.82 2.14 -6.65
N HIS A 89 34.46 1.61 -5.62
CA HIS A 89 34.08 0.32 -5.03
C HIS A 89 34.32 0.33 -3.52
N SER A 90 33.35 -0.11 -2.75
CA SER A 90 33.47 -0.27 -1.30
C SER A 90 32.67 -1.47 -0.82
N THR A 91 33.35 -2.61 -0.61
CA THR A 91 32.76 -3.83 -0.10
C THR A 91 32.01 -3.64 1.24
N LYS A 92 32.52 -2.74 2.09
CA LYS A 92 31.83 -2.43 3.37
C LYS A 92 30.47 -1.77 3.14
N ALA A 93 30.39 -0.81 2.23
CA ALA A 93 29.14 -0.16 1.89
C ALA A 93 28.16 -1.16 1.27
N GLU A 94 28.62 -2.05 0.39
CA GLU A 94 27.82 -3.11 -0.24
C GLU A 94 27.20 -4.04 0.80
N ILE A 95 27.97 -4.51 1.75
CA ILE A 95 27.48 -5.35 2.84
C ILE A 95 26.43 -4.60 3.67
N ILE A 96 26.67 -3.33 4.03
CA ILE A 96 25.75 -2.56 4.86
C ILE A 96 24.39 -2.36 4.16
N TRP A 97 24.38 -1.90 2.90
CA TRP A 97 23.10 -1.65 2.21
C TRP A 97 22.38 -2.92 1.81
N THR A 98 23.03 -4.09 1.82
CA THR A 98 22.39 -5.39 1.63
C THR A 98 21.81 -5.92 2.95
N LEU A 99 22.56 -5.85 4.05
CA LEU A 99 22.13 -6.40 5.33
C LEU A 99 21.00 -5.60 5.99
N ILE A 100 20.94 -4.28 5.82
CA ILE A 100 19.89 -3.45 6.39
C ILE A 100 18.50 -3.85 5.86
N PRO A 101 18.23 -3.90 4.54
CA PRO A 101 16.94 -4.36 4.02
C PRO A 101 16.60 -5.79 4.42
N VAL A 102 17.57 -6.70 4.41
CA VAL A 102 17.35 -8.09 4.86
C VAL A 102 16.92 -8.13 6.32
N GLY A 103 17.57 -7.36 7.19
CA GLY A 103 17.19 -7.25 8.59
C GLY A 103 15.77 -6.72 8.79
N ILE A 104 15.37 -5.70 8.02
CA ILE A 104 14.02 -5.16 8.05
C ILE A 104 13.00 -6.23 7.61
N LEU A 105 13.26 -6.98 6.54
CA LEU A 105 12.38 -8.06 6.08
C LEU A 105 12.22 -9.15 7.12
N VAL A 106 13.30 -9.55 7.79
CA VAL A 106 13.23 -10.55 8.87
C VAL A 106 12.37 -10.04 10.04
N LEU A 107 12.55 -8.78 10.45
CA LEU A 107 11.74 -8.16 11.51
C LEU A 107 10.25 -8.10 11.15
N MET A 108 9.91 -7.89 9.88
CA MET A 108 8.53 -7.83 9.42
C MET A 108 7.91 -9.23 9.25
N THR A 109 8.70 -10.24 8.94
CA THR A 109 8.21 -11.61 8.71
C THR A 109 7.61 -12.23 9.98
N VAL A 110 8.21 -12.00 11.14
CA VAL A 110 7.72 -12.59 12.40
C VAL A 110 6.28 -12.18 12.75
N PRO A 111 5.93 -10.88 12.80
CA PRO A 111 4.55 -10.48 13.08
C PRO A 111 3.59 -10.86 11.92
N ALA A 112 4.05 -10.84 10.66
CA ALA A 112 3.24 -11.26 9.52
C ALA A 112 2.87 -12.75 9.61
N ALA A 113 3.83 -13.62 9.95
CA ALA A 113 3.58 -15.05 10.13
C ALA A 113 2.60 -15.32 11.28
N ARG A 114 2.68 -14.57 12.38
CA ARG A 114 1.72 -14.72 13.50
C ARG A 114 0.30 -14.36 13.08
N VAL A 115 0.12 -13.24 12.39
CA VAL A 115 -1.21 -12.84 11.90
C VAL A 115 -1.75 -13.85 10.90
N LEU A 116 -0.91 -14.41 10.03
CA LEU A 116 -1.31 -15.47 9.09
C LEU A 116 -1.81 -16.73 9.83
N ILE A 117 -1.10 -17.17 10.86
CA ILE A 117 -1.52 -18.32 11.69
C ILE A 117 -2.86 -18.01 12.38
N ASP A 118 -3.02 -16.79 12.91
CA ASP A 118 -4.27 -16.38 13.56
C ASP A 118 -5.47 -16.35 12.58
N ILE A 119 -5.23 -16.03 11.30
CA ILE A 119 -6.26 -16.05 10.25
C ILE A 119 -6.73 -17.49 9.96
N GLU A 120 -5.82 -18.44 9.96
CA GLU A 120 -6.11 -19.84 9.67
C GLU A 120 -6.71 -20.58 10.87
N ASP A 121 -6.63 -20.02 12.09
CA ASP A 121 -7.14 -20.67 13.29
C ASP A 121 -8.66 -20.56 13.40
N ALA A 122 -9.34 -21.56 12.88
CA ALA A 122 -10.79 -21.70 12.94
C ALA A 122 -11.31 -22.61 14.08
N ARG A 123 -10.45 -22.94 15.08
CA ARG A 123 -10.78 -23.94 16.12
C ARG A 123 -11.86 -23.51 17.09
N ASN A 124 -12.08 -22.21 17.27
CA ASN A 124 -13.04 -21.66 18.24
C ASN A 124 -14.13 -20.83 17.52
N THR A 125 -14.71 -21.37 16.45
CA THR A 125 -15.78 -20.71 15.72
C THR A 125 -17.12 -20.99 16.36
N GLU A 126 -17.86 -19.95 16.76
CA GLU A 126 -19.24 -20.06 17.26
C GLU A 126 -20.24 -20.28 16.12
N LEU A 127 -19.91 -19.83 14.91
CA LEU A 127 -20.76 -19.93 13.73
C LEU A 127 -19.92 -20.30 12.52
N THR A 128 -20.34 -21.33 11.80
CA THR A 128 -19.72 -21.70 10.52
C THR A 128 -20.70 -21.49 9.38
N ILE A 129 -20.30 -20.68 8.40
CA ILE A 129 -21.09 -20.41 7.20
C ILE A 129 -20.35 -20.98 6.00
N LYS A 130 -20.97 -21.94 5.32
CA LYS A 130 -20.46 -22.47 4.06
C LYS A 130 -20.95 -21.58 2.92
N VAL A 131 -19.97 -21.00 2.19
CA VAL A 131 -20.26 -20.15 1.03
C VAL A 131 -19.87 -20.91 -0.24
N THR A 132 -20.85 -21.16 -1.12
CA THR A 132 -20.63 -21.85 -2.40
C THR A 132 -20.89 -20.87 -3.54
N GLY A 133 -19.86 -20.67 -4.39
CA GLY A 133 -19.95 -19.83 -5.59
C GLY A 133 -20.53 -20.63 -6.76
N TYR A 134 -21.58 -20.09 -7.39
CA TYR A 134 -22.10 -20.55 -8.69
C TYR A 134 -21.91 -19.44 -9.72
N GLN A 135 -22.00 -19.77 -10.98
CA GLN A 135 -22.05 -18.73 -12.01
C GLN A 135 -23.25 -17.81 -11.74
N TRP A 136 -22.92 -16.55 -11.40
CA TRP A 136 -23.80 -15.42 -11.18
C TRP A 136 -24.65 -15.45 -9.89
N LYS A 137 -24.38 -16.35 -8.92
CA LYS A 137 -25.02 -16.35 -7.60
C LYS A 137 -24.13 -16.98 -6.54
N TRP A 138 -24.38 -16.63 -5.28
CA TRP A 138 -23.74 -17.21 -4.11
C TRP A 138 -24.78 -17.93 -3.26
N GLN A 139 -24.44 -19.11 -2.76
CA GLN A 139 -25.24 -19.83 -1.78
C GLN A 139 -24.54 -19.70 -0.42
N TYR A 140 -25.34 -19.37 0.59
CA TYR A 140 -24.92 -19.32 1.99
C TYR A 140 -25.67 -20.38 2.75
N GLU A 141 -24.96 -21.28 3.43
CA GLU A 141 -25.51 -22.33 4.30
C GLU A 141 -24.92 -22.14 5.70
N TYR A 142 -25.78 -21.95 6.69
CA TYR A 142 -25.39 -21.85 8.09
C TYR A 142 -25.32 -23.27 8.67
N LEU A 143 -24.09 -23.79 8.85
CA LEU A 143 -23.91 -25.16 9.34
C LEU A 143 -24.40 -25.28 10.79
N GLY A 144 -25.20 -26.34 11.04
CA GLY A 144 -25.85 -26.55 12.34
C GLY A 144 -27.21 -25.88 12.50
N THR A 145 -27.70 -25.19 11.47
CA THR A 145 -29.06 -24.63 11.40
C THR A 145 -29.70 -25.01 10.08
N ASP A 146 -31.00 -24.87 9.98
CA ASP A 146 -31.75 -25.14 8.73
C ASP A 146 -31.86 -23.85 7.86
N VAL A 147 -30.91 -22.92 8.02
CA VAL A 147 -30.90 -21.64 7.31
C VAL A 147 -29.94 -21.70 6.12
N GLY A 148 -30.52 -21.56 4.93
CA GLY A 148 -29.77 -21.44 3.68
C GLY A 148 -30.48 -20.53 2.69
N PHE A 149 -29.73 -19.69 1.96
CA PHE A 149 -30.28 -18.80 0.94
C PHE A 149 -29.30 -18.54 -0.19
N TYR A 150 -29.87 -18.09 -1.33
CA TYR A 150 -29.09 -17.63 -2.47
C TYR A 150 -29.05 -16.10 -2.51
N SER A 151 -27.87 -15.55 -2.73
CA SER A 151 -27.67 -14.14 -3.04
C SER A 151 -27.38 -13.96 -4.53
N THR A 152 -28.18 -13.14 -5.18
CA THR A 152 -28.08 -12.78 -6.59
C THR A 152 -27.89 -11.28 -6.73
N LEU A 153 -27.47 -10.82 -7.93
CA LEU A 153 -27.39 -9.40 -8.22
C LEU A 153 -28.76 -8.73 -8.04
N ALA A 154 -28.80 -7.59 -7.38
CA ALA A 154 -30.04 -6.82 -7.20
C ALA A 154 -30.65 -6.47 -8.56
N HIS A 155 -31.99 -6.48 -8.63
CA HIS A 155 -32.74 -6.28 -9.88
C HIS A 155 -32.38 -4.96 -10.57
N GLU A 156 -32.21 -3.89 -9.79
CA GLU A 156 -31.81 -2.57 -10.27
C GLU A 156 -30.40 -2.57 -10.91
N SER A 157 -29.45 -3.26 -10.28
CA SER A 157 -28.10 -3.41 -10.80
C SER A 157 -28.03 -4.28 -12.05
N ASN A 158 -28.96 -5.23 -12.18
CA ASN A 158 -29.06 -6.09 -13.35
C ASN A 158 -29.70 -5.36 -14.55
N ALA A 159 -30.68 -4.50 -14.28
CA ALA A 159 -31.33 -3.65 -15.32
C ALA A 159 -30.35 -2.61 -15.90
N ALA A 160 -29.42 -2.07 -15.11
CA ALA A 160 -28.41 -1.14 -15.59
C ALA A 160 -27.34 -1.78 -16.52
N ARG A 161 -27.36 -3.12 -16.65
CA ARG A 161 -26.39 -3.89 -17.45
C ARG A 161 -26.91 -4.26 -18.85
N GLN A 162 -28.19 -4.02 -19.11
CA GLN A 162 -28.85 -4.22 -20.40
C GLN A 162 -28.95 -2.90 -21.20
#